data_4176a3dc70fdbb50252ae8b613eeb450
#
_entry.id   4176a3dc70fdbb50252ae8b613eeb450
#
_cell.length_a   1.000
_cell.length_b   1.000
_cell.length_c   1.000
_cell.angle_alpha   90.00
_cell.angle_beta   90.00
_cell.angle_gamma   90.00
#
_symmetry.space_group_name_H-M   'P 1'
#
loop_
_entity.id
_entity.type
_entity.pdbx_description
1 polymer ?
#
loop_
_entity_poly.entity_id
_entity_poly.type
_entity_poly.pdbx_seq_one_letter_code
_entity_poly.pdbx_strand_id
1 'polypeptide(L)'
;MDTPSQDQPPGSPRYWVNRALIDLCRAPNARALVANKSDFFANYTLSAEEQQALLAPEWRHLLDLGVLPNLVYRYYMLHGFKPDSFPAAVKGAA
;
A
#
# COMPACT_ATOMS: atom_id res chain seq x y z
N MET A 1 14.80 -19.20 -4.24
CA MET A 1 14.75 -18.62 -4.06
C MET A 1 14.54 -17.61 -4.16
N ASP A 2 14.37 -17.08 -4.13
CA ASP A 2 14.20 -16.22 -4.23
C ASP A 2 14.42 -15.27 -3.92
N THR A 3 14.65 -14.66 -3.70
CA THR A 3 14.51 -13.75 -3.50
C THR A 3 14.66 -12.62 -3.82
N PRO A 4 14.27 -12.12 -4.29
CA PRO A 4 14.56 -10.92 -4.80
C PRO A 4 14.54 -9.82 -3.86
N SER A 5 15.42 -8.97 -4.07
CA SER A 5 15.72 -7.95 -3.14
C SER A 5 14.59 -7.02 -2.85
N GLN A 6 13.63 -6.94 -3.75
CA GLN A 6 12.53 -6.02 -3.52
C GLN A 6 11.42 -6.60 -2.74
N ASP A 7 11.38 -7.93 -2.65
CA ASP A 7 10.30 -8.59 -1.97
C ASP A 7 10.74 -9.00 -0.60
N GLN A 8 9.88 -8.77 0.36
CA GLN A 8 10.09 -9.28 1.70
C GLN A 8 9.74 -10.75 1.71
N PRO A 9 10.46 -11.58 2.47
CA PRO A 9 10.08 -12.98 2.56
C PRO A 9 8.76 -13.14 3.29
N PRO A 10 7.98 -14.17 2.95
CA PRO A 10 6.79 -14.47 3.72
C PRO A 10 7.15 -14.64 5.18
N GLY A 11 6.39 -14.07 6.05
CA GLY A 11 6.71 -14.09 7.47
C GLY A 11 7.38 -12.82 7.95
N SER A 12 7.89 -11.98 7.05
CA SER A 12 8.38 -10.67 7.41
C SER A 12 7.22 -9.82 7.91
N PRO A 13 7.44 -8.94 8.89
CA PRO A 13 6.34 -8.16 9.46
C PRO A 13 5.56 -7.32 8.45
N ARG A 14 6.21 -6.92 7.37
CA ARG A 14 5.54 -6.03 6.38
C ARG A 14 5.28 -6.71 5.06
N TYR A 15 5.50 -8.01 4.99
CA TYR A 15 5.33 -8.73 3.73
C TYR A 15 3.93 -8.56 3.16
N TRP A 16 2.92 -8.83 3.98
CA TRP A 16 1.56 -8.88 3.47
C TRP A 16 0.98 -7.51 3.13
N VAL A 17 1.37 -6.47 3.87
CA VAL A 17 0.88 -5.14 3.55
C VAL A 17 1.45 -4.65 2.22
N ASN A 18 2.73 -4.91 1.98
CA ASN A 18 3.34 -4.55 0.70
C ASN A 18 2.79 -5.41 -0.42
N ARG A 19 2.62 -6.69 -0.18
CA ARG A 19 2.07 -7.60 -1.19
C ARG A 19 0.66 -7.20 -1.61
N ALA A 20 -0.17 -6.85 -0.63
CA ALA A 20 -1.53 -6.43 -0.91
C ALA A 20 -1.55 -5.18 -1.80
N LEU A 21 -0.68 -4.22 -1.51
CA LEU A 21 -0.62 -3.01 -2.31
C LEU A 21 -0.04 -3.25 -3.69
N ILE A 22 0.95 -4.14 -3.81
CA ILE A 22 1.48 -4.51 -5.12
C ILE A 22 0.36 -5.10 -5.97
N ASP A 23 -0.38 -6.04 -5.42
CA ASP A 23 -1.45 -6.70 -6.15
C ASP A 23 -2.54 -5.72 -6.55
N LEU A 24 -2.90 -4.83 -5.63
CA LEU A 24 -3.90 -3.82 -5.92
C LEU A 24 -3.45 -2.89 -7.05
N CYS A 25 -2.24 -2.38 -6.96
CA CYS A 25 -1.75 -1.42 -7.94
C CYS A 25 -1.56 -2.02 -9.31
N ARG A 26 -1.36 -3.33 -9.39
CA ARG A 26 -1.18 -4.02 -10.66
C ARG A 26 -2.48 -4.48 -11.29
N ALA A 27 -3.56 -4.46 -10.55
CA ALA A 27 -4.82 -4.98 -11.05
C ALA A 27 -5.37 -4.08 -12.16
N PRO A 28 -5.91 -4.66 -13.23
CA PRO A 28 -6.51 -3.84 -14.31
C PRO A 28 -7.67 -2.99 -13.83
N ASN A 29 -8.36 -3.46 -12.79
CA ASN A 29 -9.50 -2.75 -12.21
C ASN A 29 -9.15 -2.12 -10.87
N ALA A 30 -7.94 -1.61 -10.74
CA ALA A 30 -7.44 -1.11 -9.46
C ALA A 30 -8.36 -0.06 -8.83
N ARG A 31 -8.90 0.85 -9.63
CA ARG A 31 -9.77 1.88 -9.07
C ARG A 31 -11.05 1.31 -8.48
N ALA A 32 -11.60 0.30 -9.13
CA ALA A 32 -12.78 -0.38 -8.60
C ALA A 32 -12.44 -1.11 -7.31
N LEU A 33 -11.26 -1.71 -7.23
CA LEU A 33 -10.82 -2.39 -6.03
C LEU A 33 -10.62 -1.42 -4.87
N VAL A 34 -10.14 -0.21 -5.16
CA VAL A 34 -9.98 0.80 -4.13
C VAL A 34 -11.34 1.20 -3.55
N ALA A 35 -12.36 1.28 -4.39
CA ALA A 35 -13.71 1.59 -3.93
C ALA A 35 -14.25 0.53 -2.97
N ASN A 36 -13.76 -0.70 -3.10
CA ASN A 36 -14.15 -1.81 -2.21
C ASN A 36 -12.94 -2.37 -1.48
N LYS A 37 -12.06 -1.48 -1.04
CA LYS A 37 -10.77 -1.91 -0.52
C LYS A 37 -10.85 -2.79 0.72
N SER A 38 -11.87 -2.61 1.54
CA SER A 38 -11.98 -3.47 2.73
C SER A 38 -12.18 -4.93 2.33
N ASP A 39 -12.97 -5.19 1.29
CA ASP A 39 -13.15 -6.54 0.78
C ASP A 39 -11.87 -7.08 0.17
N PHE A 40 -11.18 -6.24 -0.57
CA PHE A 40 -9.92 -6.65 -1.20
C PHE A 40 -8.88 -7.03 -0.14
N PHE A 41 -8.69 -6.17 0.84
CA PHE A 41 -7.67 -6.39 1.86
C PHE A 41 -8.04 -7.52 2.84
N ALA A 42 -9.31 -7.88 2.91
CA ALA A 42 -9.74 -9.01 3.74
C ALA A 42 -9.13 -10.33 3.29
N ASN A 43 -8.63 -10.39 2.06
CA ASN A 43 -7.99 -11.60 1.54
C ASN A 43 -6.54 -11.75 1.98
N TYR A 44 -6.01 -10.79 2.73
CA TYR A 44 -4.60 -10.78 3.12
C TYR A 44 -4.47 -10.84 4.63
N THR A 45 -3.36 -11.41 5.08
CA THR A 45 -3.07 -11.51 6.52
C THR A 45 -2.46 -10.18 6.97
N LEU A 46 -3.30 -9.27 7.41
CA LEU A 46 -2.88 -7.94 7.84
C LEU A 46 -3.17 -7.76 9.32
N SER A 47 -2.28 -7.02 10.00
CA SER A 47 -2.54 -6.67 11.39
C SER A 47 -3.66 -5.63 11.45
N ALA A 48 -4.23 -5.43 12.64
CA ALA A 48 -5.28 -4.42 12.82
C ALA A 48 -4.76 -3.04 12.45
N GLU A 49 -3.52 -2.74 12.81
CA GLU A 49 -2.92 -1.46 12.50
C GLU A 49 -2.73 -1.27 11.00
N GLU A 50 -2.28 -2.33 10.32
CA GLU A 50 -2.12 -2.29 8.86
C GLU A 50 -3.45 -2.08 8.16
N GLN A 51 -4.47 -2.80 8.58
CA GLN A 51 -5.80 -2.65 8.00
C GLN A 51 -6.33 -1.23 8.20
N GLN A 52 -6.16 -0.70 9.39
CA GLN A 52 -6.64 0.64 9.69
C GLN A 52 -5.94 1.68 8.83
N ALA A 53 -4.63 1.55 8.68
CA ALA A 53 -3.85 2.48 7.87
C ALA A 53 -4.23 2.44 6.40
N LEU A 54 -4.64 1.27 5.91
CA LEU A 54 -5.04 1.12 4.52
C LEU A 54 -6.47 1.58 4.28
N LEU A 55 -7.37 1.31 5.22
CA LEU A 55 -8.80 1.59 5.03
C LEU A 55 -9.13 3.06 5.25
N ALA A 56 -8.43 3.71 6.17
CA ALA A 56 -8.53 5.15 6.36
C ALA A 56 -7.13 5.71 6.13
N PRO A 57 -6.70 5.79 4.88
CA PRO A 57 -5.29 5.91 4.60
C PRO A 57 -4.65 7.18 5.14
N GLU A 58 -3.57 6.97 5.83
CA GLU A 58 -2.68 8.01 6.28
C GLU A 58 -1.34 7.78 5.62
N TRP A 59 -0.98 8.61 4.68
CA TRP A 59 0.17 8.37 3.81
C TRP A 59 1.46 8.23 4.61
N ARG A 60 1.63 9.11 5.60
CA ARG A 60 2.82 9.06 6.44
C ARG A 60 2.84 7.80 7.28
N HIS A 61 1.71 7.42 7.82
CA HIS A 61 1.60 6.22 8.64
C HIS A 61 1.96 4.96 7.84
N LEU A 62 1.55 4.92 6.58
CA LEU A 62 1.90 3.79 5.73
C LEU A 62 3.41 3.67 5.56
N LEU A 63 4.11 4.79 5.40
CA LEU A 63 5.55 4.76 5.33
C LEU A 63 6.16 4.30 6.65
N ASP A 64 5.62 4.76 7.76
CA ASP A 64 6.12 4.38 9.08
C ASP A 64 5.94 2.89 9.33
N LEU A 65 4.91 2.30 8.76
CA LEU A 65 4.68 0.86 8.86
C LEU A 65 5.60 0.04 7.96
N GLY A 66 6.35 0.68 7.09
CA GLY A 66 7.27 -0.03 6.21
C GLY A 66 6.74 -0.29 4.81
N VAL A 67 5.67 0.38 4.43
CA VAL A 67 5.18 0.30 3.05
C VAL A 67 6.15 1.04 2.15
N LEU A 68 6.44 0.47 0.99
CA LEU A 68 7.38 1.07 0.06
C LEU A 68 6.84 2.40 -0.45
N PRO A 69 7.67 3.45 -0.52
CA PRO A 69 7.20 4.78 -0.90
C PRO A 69 6.50 4.84 -2.24
N ASN A 70 6.97 4.09 -3.23
CA ASN A 70 6.32 4.10 -4.54
C ASN A 70 4.92 3.49 -4.47
N LEU A 71 4.70 2.55 -3.57
CA LEU A 71 3.38 1.96 -3.39
C LEU A 71 2.44 2.94 -2.69
N VAL A 72 2.95 3.68 -1.72
CA VAL A 72 2.16 4.71 -1.06
C VAL A 72 1.71 5.75 -2.09
N TYR A 73 2.62 6.17 -2.95
CA TYR A 73 2.31 7.15 -3.98
C TYR A 73 1.24 6.62 -4.95
N ARG A 74 1.40 5.40 -5.42
CA ARG A 74 0.43 4.80 -6.34
C ARG A 74 -0.94 4.65 -5.69
N TYR A 75 -0.95 4.23 -4.44
CA TYR A 75 -2.19 4.07 -3.70
C TYR A 75 -2.90 5.42 -3.55
N TYR A 76 -2.12 6.47 -3.25
CA TYR A 76 -2.62 7.81 -3.19
C TYR A 76 -3.31 8.20 -4.52
N MET A 77 -2.65 7.94 -5.62
CA MET A 77 -3.19 8.26 -6.94
C MET A 77 -4.46 7.49 -7.25
N LEU A 78 -4.53 6.24 -6.82
CA LEU A 78 -5.71 5.41 -7.04
C LEU A 78 -6.94 5.94 -6.32
N HIS A 79 -6.75 6.73 -5.28
CA HIS A 79 -7.86 7.37 -4.59
C HIS A 79 -8.39 8.61 -5.32
N GLY A 80 -7.81 8.93 -6.46
CA GLY A 80 -8.27 10.05 -7.27
C GLY A 80 -7.58 11.36 -6.98
N PHE A 81 -6.55 11.35 -6.15
CA PHE A 81 -5.80 12.57 -5.85
C PHE A 81 -4.82 12.88 -6.96
N LYS A 82 -4.50 14.15 -7.10
CA LYS A 82 -3.54 14.59 -8.11
C LYS A 82 -2.11 14.43 -7.60
N PRO A 83 -1.16 14.13 -8.49
CA PRO A 83 0.23 14.00 -8.07
C PRO A 83 0.77 15.22 -7.32
N ASP A 84 0.34 16.42 -7.74
CA ASP A 84 0.83 17.65 -7.15
C ASP A 84 0.42 17.82 -5.70
N SER A 85 -0.68 17.20 -5.30
CA SER A 85 -1.18 17.35 -3.95
C SER A 85 -0.59 16.35 -2.98
N PHE A 86 0.27 15.45 -3.46
CA PHE A 86 0.90 14.47 -2.60
C PHE A 86 1.73 15.20 -1.54
N PRO A 87 1.59 14.86 -0.24
CA PRO A 87 2.31 15.60 0.80
C PRO A 87 3.80 15.62 0.57
N ALA A 88 4.39 16.81 0.72
CA ALA A 88 5.80 16.97 0.43
C ALA A 88 6.70 16.06 1.27
N ALA A 89 6.35 15.86 2.52
CA ALA A 89 7.14 14.99 3.40
C ALA A 89 7.15 13.54 2.91
N VAL A 90 6.03 13.08 2.38
CA VAL A 90 5.94 11.72 1.84
C VAL A 90 6.65 11.65 0.50
N LYS A 91 6.45 12.66 -0.34
CA LYS A 91 7.09 12.73 -1.63
C LYS A 91 8.62 12.74 -1.50
N GLY A 92 9.11 13.47 -0.52
CA GLY A 92 10.55 13.52 -0.27
C GLY A 92 11.13 12.19 0.18
N ALA A 93 10.31 11.31 0.72
CA ALA A 93 10.77 9.99 1.15
C ALA A 93 10.90 9.04 -0.04
N ALA A 94 10.25 9.34 -1.13
CA ALA A 94 10.36 8.52 -2.31
C ALA A 94 11.61 8.87 -3.08
#